data_d7d3039f9dd1b265622fd9894c451574
#
_entry.id   d7d3039f9dd1b265622fd9894c451574
#
_cell.length_a   1.000
_cell.length_b   1.000
_cell.length_c   1.000
_cell.angle_alpha   90.00
_cell.angle_beta   90.00
_cell.angle_gamma   90.00
#
_symmetry.space_group_name_H-M   'P 1'
#
loop_
_entity.id
_entity.type
_entity.pdbx_description
1 polymer ?
#
loop_
_entity_poly.entity_id
_entity_poly.type
_entity_poly.pdbx_seq_one_letter_code
_entity_poly.pdbx_strand_id
1 'polypeptide(L)'
;MPTPPDESPGAGPWLALAHELTADLGSTRSLPGILQPRAIGTLAAGLHALLLHGPGGAEQAAQALASLAGQLERAIAEALILAPPAAPALDPAAVTRQFLEQLPELREALVSDARAAFRNDPSCLSSEEALLALPGPLAVAYHRMAHALQGLSVPLLPRLVSEAAHSLTGIDIHPGARIGREFFIDHGTGVVIGETARIGDRVTVYQGVTLGARSFTLDAEGQLVKGEPRHPIVEDDVVIYANASILGRVTIGRGSIIGGNVWLTRSVPAGTRLYQAAAQERGFEGGAGI
;
A
#
# COMPACT_ATOMS: atom_id res chain seq x y z
N MET A 1 -58.79 25.99 7.58
CA MET A 1 -57.64 25.62 8.43
C MET A 1 -56.39 26.14 7.75
N PRO A 2 -55.62 27.03 8.36
CA PRO A 2 -54.37 27.47 7.76
C PRO A 2 -53.32 26.34 7.91
N THR A 3 -52.59 26.09 6.82
CA THR A 3 -51.44 25.23 6.76
C THR A 3 -50.37 25.73 7.73
N PRO A 4 -49.75 24.84 8.54
CA PRO A 4 -48.64 25.25 9.38
C PRO A 4 -47.46 25.73 8.51
N PRO A 5 -46.64 26.70 8.99
CA PRO A 5 -45.48 27.15 8.25
C PRO A 5 -44.47 26.02 8.13
N ASP A 6 -43.90 25.91 6.93
CA ASP A 6 -42.75 25.05 6.61
C ASP A 6 -41.51 25.55 7.40
N GLU A 7 -41.30 24.96 8.59
CA GLU A 7 -40.08 25.15 9.36
C GLU A 7 -39.00 24.17 8.88
N SER A 8 -38.54 24.34 7.65
CA SER A 8 -37.20 23.85 7.28
C SER A 8 -36.21 24.61 8.18
N PRO A 9 -35.35 23.93 8.96
CA PRO A 9 -34.38 24.62 9.82
C PRO A 9 -33.48 25.44 8.91
N GLY A 10 -33.71 26.76 8.94
CA GLY A 10 -32.98 27.71 8.11
C GLY A 10 -31.47 27.60 8.35
N ALA A 11 -30.69 27.78 7.31
CA ALA A 11 -29.22 27.76 7.31
C ALA A 11 -28.59 28.75 8.33
N GLY A 12 -29.39 29.65 8.91
CA GLY A 12 -28.93 30.73 9.80
C GLY A 12 -28.06 30.31 10.98
N PRO A 13 -28.43 29.29 11.79
CA PRO A 13 -27.59 28.88 12.92
C PRO A 13 -26.26 28.24 12.51
N TRP A 14 -26.22 27.62 11.32
CA TRP A 14 -25.05 26.90 10.80
C TRP A 14 -24.16 27.77 9.90
N LEU A 15 -24.62 28.95 9.50
CA LEU A 15 -23.89 29.79 8.55
C LEU A 15 -22.58 30.35 9.15
N ALA A 16 -22.62 30.76 10.43
CA ALA A 16 -21.44 31.20 11.15
C ALA A 16 -20.41 30.08 11.29
N LEU A 17 -20.85 28.88 11.68
CA LEU A 17 -20.00 27.70 11.78
C LEU A 17 -19.46 27.28 10.40
N ALA A 18 -20.29 27.36 9.35
CA ALA A 18 -19.83 27.09 7.99
C ALA A 18 -18.75 28.08 7.54
N HIS A 19 -18.89 29.37 7.88
CA HIS A 19 -17.85 30.37 7.62
C HIS A 19 -16.56 30.08 8.37
N GLU A 20 -16.64 29.66 9.64
CA GLU A 20 -15.45 29.25 10.40
C GLU A 20 -14.79 28.00 9.80
N LEU A 21 -15.58 26.99 9.40
CA LEU A 21 -15.08 25.76 8.78
C LEU A 21 -14.52 25.97 7.36
N THR A 22 -14.95 27.01 6.66
CA THR A 22 -14.47 27.37 5.32
C THR A 22 -13.45 28.47 5.34
N ALA A 23 -13.20 29.10 6.51
CA ALA A 23 -12.15 30.08 6.67
C ALA A 23 -10.79 29.44 6.36
N ASP A 24 -9.96 30.16 5.63
CA ASP A 24 -8.61 29.71 5.29
C ASP A 24 -7.79 29.54 6.60
N LEU A 25 -7.47 28.28 6.92
CA LEU A 25 -6.62 27.94 8.06
C LEU A 25 -5.12 28.15 7.72
N GLY A 26 -4.80 29.13 6.92
CA GLY A 26 -3.45 29.56 6.58
C GLY A 26 -2.81 28.70 5.47
N SER A 27 -2.23 27.57 5.78
CA SER A 27 -1.53 26.72 4.79
C SER A 27 -2.37 25.56 4.22
N THR A 28 -3.57 25.34 4.74
CA THR A 28 -4.45 24.25 4.28
C THR A 28 -5.27 24.73 3.08
N ARG A 29 -4.90 24.26 1.90
CA ARG A 29 -5.71 24.43 0.67
C ARG A 29 -7.00 23.62 0.81
N SER A 30 -8.11 24.14 0.26
CA SER A 30 -9.34 23.35 0.11
C SER A 30 -9.02 22.05 -0.62
N LEU A 31 -9.34 20.91 0.00
CA LEU A 31 -9.03 19.61 -0.59
C LEU A 31 -10.02 19.27 -1.71
N PRO A 32 -9.53 18.94 -2.90
CA PRO A 32 -10.38 18.55 -4.03
C PRO A 32 -11.21 17.30 -3.72
N GLY A 33 -12.47 17.28 -4.15
CA GLY A 33 -13.40 16.20 -3.83
C GLY A 33 -13.03 14.84 -4.39
N ILE A 34 -12.31 14.79 -5.52
CA ILE A 34 -11.91 13.51 -6.14
C ILE A 34 -10.73 12.83 -5.40
N LEU A 35 -9.94 13.57 -4.64
CA LEU A 35 -8.86 12.99 -3.80
C LEU A 35 -9.36 12.46 -2.45
N GLN A 36 -10.68 12.40 -2.25
CA GLN A 36 -11.22 11.77 -1.07
C GLN A 36 -10.91 10.26 -1.06
N PRO A 37 -10.57 9.66 0.09
CA PRO A 37 -10.19 8.25 0.19
C PRO A 37 -11.19 7.29 -0.47
N ARG A 38 -12.50 7.56 -0.35
CA ARG A 38 -13.54 6.74 -0.99
C ARG A 38 -13.49 6.80 -2.52
N ALA A 39 -13.30 7.97 -3.09
CA ALA A 39 -13.25 8.13 -4.55
C ALA A 39 -12.00 7.44 -5.13
N ILE A 40 -10.85 7.59 -4.47
CA ILE A 40 -9.62 6.89 -4.87
C ILE A 40 -9.74 5.38 -4.67
N GLY A 41 -10.37 4.92 -3.59
CA GLY A 41 -10.66 3.49 -3.39
C GLY A 41 -11.53 2.92 -4.52
N THR A 42 -12.55 3.66 -4.97
CA THR A 42 -13.40 3.26 -6.11
C THR A 42 -12.62 3.21 -7.42
N LEU A 43 -11.77 4.21 -7.70
CA LEU A 43 -10.90 4.21 -8.88
C LEU A 43 -9.93 3.02 -8.87
N ALA A 44 -9.25 2.78 -7.75
CA ALA A 44 -8.32 1.66 -7.60
C ALA A 44 -9.03 0.30 -7.74
N ALA A 45 -10.23 0.15 -7.18
CA ALA A 45 -11.05 -1.05 -7.34
C ALA A 45 -11.49 -1.25 -8.80
N GLY A 46 -11.83 -0.20 -9.52
CA GLY A 46 -12.14 -0.26 -10.95
C GLY A 46 -10.95 -0.72 -11.80
N LEU A 47 -9.77 -0.17 -11.54
CA LEU A 47 -8.52 -0.58 -12.19
C LEU A 47 -8.17 -2.04 -11.87
N HIS A 48 -8.31 -2.44 -10.60
CA HIS A 48 -8.09 -3.82 -10.18
C HIS A 48 -9.07 -4.80 -10.86
N ALA A 49 -10.36 -4.47 -10.92
CA ALA A 49 -11.36 -5.28 -11.61
C ALA A 49 -11.03 -5.45 -13.11
N LEU A 50 -10.54 -4.40 -13.75
CA LEU A 50 -10.08 -4.46 -15.14
C LEU A 50 -8.89 -5.41 -15.32
N LEU A 51 -7.94 -5.41 -14.37
CA LEU A 51 -6.79 -6.32 -14.37
C LEU A 51 -7.22 -7.79 -14.18
N LEU A 52 -8.24 -8.05 -13.35
CA LEU A 52 -8.70 -9.42 -13.03
C LEU A 52 -9.54 -10.04 -14.16
N HIS A 53 -10.60 -9.36 -14.56
CA HIS A 53 -11.64 -10.01 -15.35
C HIS A 53 -11.45 -9.84 -16.85
N GLY A 54 -10.70 -8.83 -17.26
CA GLY A 54 -10.79 -8.40 -18.62
C GLY A 54 -12.28 -8.12 -18.97
N PRO A 55 -12.59 -7.19 -19.76
CA PRO A 55 -13.98 -6.95 -20.11
C PRO A 55 -14.49 -8.05 -21.02
N GLY A 56 -15.76 -8.32 -20.96
CA GLY A 56 -16.45 -9.36 -21.72
C GLY A 56 -16.46 -9.19 -23.24
N GLY A 57 -15.52 -8.39 -23.75
CA GLY A 57 -15.29 -8.11 -25.16
C GLY A 57 -14.50 -6.81 -25.32
N ALA A 58 -13.84 -6.62 -26.46
CA ALA A 58 -12.98 -5.47 -26.73
C ALA A 58 -13.70 -4.12 -26.59
N GLU A 59 -14.99 -4.08 -26.91
CA GLU A 59 -15.79 -2.86 -26.86
C GLU A 59 -16.13 -2.44 -25.41
N GLN A 60 -16.51 -3.39 -24.57
CA GLN A 60 -16.71 -3.16 -23.13
C GLN A 60 -15.39 -2.77 -22.44
N ALA A 61 -14.27 -3.38 -22.87
CA ALA A 61 -12.93 -3.00 -22.45
C ALA A 61 -12.63 -1.54 -22.72
N ALA A 62 -12.86 -1.14 -23.94
CA ALA A 62 -12.57 0.23 -24.36
C ALA A 62 -13.40 1.25 -23.59
N GLN A 63 -14.69 0.95 -23.34
CA GLN A 63 -15.55 1.82 -22.54
C GLN A 63 -15.09 1.92 -21.08
N ALA A 64 -14.75 0.79 -20.45
CA ALA A 64 -14.23 0.76 -19.07
C ALA A 64 -12.91 1.52 -18.98
N LEU A 65 -11.98 1.28 -19.89
CA LEU A 65 -10.70 1.99 -19.99
C LEU A 65 -10.90 3.50 -20.15
N ALA A 66 -11.79 3.93 -21.06
CA ALA A 66 -12.05 5.35 -21.27
C ALA A 66 -12.61 6.04 -20.01
N SER A 67 -13.53 5.37 -19.30
CA SER A 67 -14.10 5.88 -18.05
C SER A 67 -13.01 6.01 -16.95
N LEU A 68 -12.22 4.96 -16.76
CA LEU A 68 -11.16 4.94 -15.74
C LEU A 68 -10.02 5.91 -16.10
N ALA A 69 -9.68 6.05 -17.38
CA ALA A 69 -8.72 7.04 -17.86
C ALA A 69 -9.14 8.46 -17.47
N GLY A 70 -10.39 8.85 -17.74
CA GLY A 70 -10.88 10.18 -17.39
C GLY A 70 -10.94 10.42 -15.88
N GLN A 71 -11.17 9.39 -15.06
CA GLN A 71 -11.12 9.50 -13.60
C GLN A 71 -9.68 9.65 -13.11
N LEU A 72 -8.76 8.86 -13.63
CA LEU A 72 -7.35 8.90 -13.29
C LEU A 72 -6.71 10.23 -13.68
N GLU A 73 -6.99 10.73 -14.89
CA GLU A 73 -6.49 12.02 -15.36
C GLU A 73 -6.92 13.16 -14.44
N ARG A 74 -8.20 13.20 -14.04
CA ARG A 74 -8.70 14.19 -13.07
C ARG A 74 -8.02 14.04 -11.71
N ALA A 75 -7.85 12.82 -11.21
CA ALA A 75 -7.18 12.58 -9.92
C ALA A 75 -5.70 13.03 -9.95
N ILE A 76 -4.99 12.79 -11.05
CA ILE A 76 -3.62 13.28 -11.26
C ILE A 76 -3.60 14.80 -11.31
N ALA A 77 -4.50 15.44 -12.07
CA ALA A 77 -4.57 16.89 -12.17
C ALA A 77 -4.79 17.56 -10.81
N GLU A 78 -5.69 17.02 -9.99
CA GLU A 78 -5.94 17.52 -8.63
C GLU A 78 -4.75 17.26 -7.68
N ALA A 79 -4.10 16.10 -7.80
CA ALA A 79 -2.91 15.79 -7.01
C ALA A 79 -1.76 16.78 -7.31
N LEU A 80 -1.61 17.21 -8.56
CA LEU A 80 -0.61 18.20 -8.97
C LEU A 80 -0.89 19.59 -8.38
N ILE A 81 -2.15 19.98 -8.17
CA ILE A 81 -2.49 21.24 -7.49
C ILE A 81 -1.98 21.26 -6.05
N LEU A 82 -1.97 20.08 -5.39
CA LEU A 82 -1.51 19.92 -4.01
C LEU A 82 -0.01 19.62 -3.90
N ALA A 83 0.66 19.43 -5.03
CA ALA A 83 2.08 19.11 -5.06
C ALA A 83 2.94 20.25 -4.47
N PRO A 84 4.07 19.92 -3.82
CA PRO A 84 5.02 20.95 -3.40
C PRO A 84 5.60 21.68 -4.62
N PRO A 85 6.04 22.95 -4.46
CA PRO A 85 6.54 23.78 -5.57
C PRO A 85 7.71 23.14 -6.34
N ALA A 86 8.48 22.27 -5.70
CA ALA A 86 9.60 21.55 -6.31
C ALA A 86 9.19 20.28 -7.09
N ALA A 87 7.90 19.93 -7.12
CA ALA A 87 7.43 18.78 -7.87
C ALA A 87 7.57 19.01 -9.39
N PRO A 88 7.84 17.95 -10.19
CA PRO A 88 7.96 18.11 -11.63
C PRO A 88 6.63 18.56 -12.25
N ALA A 89 6.70 19.38 -13.28
CA ALA A 89 5.56 19.70 -14.11
C ALA A 89 5.18 18.47 -14.95
N LEU A 90 4.00 17.91 -14.72
CA LEU A 90 3.50 16.74 -15.43
C LEU A 90 2.26 17.12 -16.24
N ASP A 91 2.09 16.52 -17.42
CA ASP A 91 0.86 16.53 -18.18
C ASP A 91 -0.04 15.37 -17.72
N PRO A 92 -1.19 15.61 -17.09
CA PRO A 92 -2.06 14.55 -16.58
C PRO A 92 -2.49 13.55 -17.66
N ALA A 93 -2.76 14.00 -18.88
CA ALA A 93 -3.19 13.15 -19.99
C ALA A 93 -2.04 12.22 -20.45
N ALA A 94 -0.81 12.74 -20.55
CA ALA A 94 0.36 11.96 -20.91
C ALA A 94 0.70 10.92 -19.82
N VAL A 95 0.66 11.31 -18.55
CA VAL A 95 0.90 10.40 -17.41
C VAL A 95 -0.17 9.31 -17.34
N THR A 96 -1.44 9.66 -17.53
CA THR A 96 -2.54 8.69 -17.59
C THR A 96 -2.29 7.64 -18.67
N ARG A 97 -1.91 8.08 -19.87
CA ARG A 97 -1.60 7.15 -20.97
C ARG A 97 -0.44 6.24 -20.62
N GLN A 98 0.67 6.78 -20.12
CA GLN A 98 1.85 6.00 -19.71
C GLN A 98 1.52 4.98 -18.62
N PHE A 99 0.62 5.31 -17.68
CA PHE A 99 0.15 4.36 -16.68
C PHE A 99 -0.70 3.24 -17.32
N LEU A 100 -1.65 3.58 -18.18
CA LEU A 100 -2.51 2.59 -18.83
C LEU A 100 -1.72 1.64 -19.75
N GLU A 101 -0.65 2.11 -20.38
CA GLU A 101 0.27 1.29 -21.17
C GLU A 101 0.99 0.23 -20.33
N GLN A 102 1.12 0.41 -19.01
CA GLN A 102 1.71 -0.56 -18.09
C GLN A 102 0.72 -1.64 -17.59
N LEU A 103 -0.60 -1.50 -17.83
CA LEU A 103 -1.60 -2.45 -17.35
C LEU A 103 -1.35 -3.92 -17.76
N PRO A 104 -0.89 -4.23 -18.98
CA PRO A 104 -0.55 -5.61 -19.35
C PRO A 104 0.53 -6.21 -18.45
N GLU A 105 1.61 -5.46 -18.17
CA GLU A 105 2.70 -5.92 -17.29
C GLU A 105 2.23 -6.07 -15.83
N LEU A 106 1.42 -5.12 -15.36
CA LEU A 106 0.80 -5.20 -14.02
C LEU A 106 -0.07 -6.44 -13.89
N ARG A 107 -0.83 -6.79 -14.92
CA ARG A 107 -1.64 -8.01 -14.95
C ARG A 107 -0.78 -9.27 -14.89
N GLU A 108 0.29 -9.35 -15.66
CA GLU A 108 1.22 -10.49 -15.61
C GLU A 108 1.83 -10.67 -14.22
N ALA A 109 2.25 -9.58 -13.59
CA ALA A 109 2.77 -9.60 -12.24
C ALA A 109 1.72 -10.09 -11.23
N LEU A 110 0.48 -9.60 -11.32
CA LEU A 110 -0.63 -10.02 -10.45
C LEU A 110 -0.94 -11.52 -10.59
N VAL A 111 -0.99 -12.04 -11.83
CA VAL A 111 -1.19 -13.48 -12.09
C VAL A 111 -0.02 -14.31 -11.53
N SER A 112 1.21 -13.79 -11.63
CA SER A 112 2.39 -14.42 -11.06
C SER A 112 2.31 -14.52 -9.53
N ASP A 113 1.89 -13.45 -8.86
CA ASP A 113 1.71 -13.42 -7.40
C ASP A 113 0.57 -14.37 -6.95
N ALA A 114 -0.52 -14.43 -7.69
CA ALA A 114 -1.62 -15.38 -7.43
C ALA A 114 -1.20 -16.85 -7.54
N ARG A 115 -0.37 -17.15 -8.55
CA ARG A 115 0.21 -18.50 -8.67
C ARG A 115 1.15 -18.83 -7.51
N ALA A 116 1.89 -17.86 -7.00
CA ALA A 116 2.71 -18.04 -5.82
C ALA A 116 1.84 -18.30 -4.58
N ALA A 117 0.74 -17.58 -4.39
CA ALA A 117 -0.22 -17.82 -3.32
C ALA A 117 -0.81 -19.25 -3.41
N PHE A 118 -1.29 -19.66 -4.58
CA PHE A 118 -1.81 -21.02 -4.80
C PHE A 118 -0.78 -22.11 -4.49
N ARG A 119 0.51 -21.90 -4.82
CA ARG A 119 1.56 -22.90 -4.55
C ARG A 119 1.94 -22.99 -3.07
N ASN A 120 1.87 -21.87 -2.34
CA ASN A 120 2.40 -21.77 -0.99
C ASN A 120 1.33 -21.85 0.11
N ASP A 121 0.06 -21.67 -0.24
CA ASP A 121 -1.07 -21.82 0.68
C ASP A 121 -1.79 -23.17 0.40
N PRO A 122 -1.65 -24.17 1.30
CA PRO A 122 -2.29 -25.47 1.12
C PRO A 122 -3.82 -25.43 1.20
N SER A 123 -4.41 -24.34 1.69
CA SER A 123 -5.86 -24.15 1.75
C SER A 123 -6.43 -23.53 0.48
N CYS A 124 -5.61 -22.92 -0.36
CA CYS A 124 -6.01 -22.26 -1.60
C CYS A 124 -6.16 -23.30 -2.72
N LEU A 125 -7.35 -23.38 -3.31
CA LEU A 125 -7.70 -24.42 -4.28
C LEU A 125 -7.39 -24.03 -5.73
N SER A 126 -7.24 -22.73 -6.03
CA SER A 126 -6.90 -22.24 -7.38
C SER A 126 -6.25 -20.85 -7.34
N SER A 127 -5.59 -20.47 -8.44
CA SER A 127 -5.06 -19.11 -8.59
C SER A 127 -6.18 -18.07 -8.67
N GLU A 128 -7.35 -18.43 -9.16
CA GLU A 128 -8.54 -17.60 -9.21
C GLU A 128 -9.08 -17.32 -7.81
N GLU A 129 -9.09 -18.33 -6.93
CA GLU A 129 -9.43 -18.14 -5.53
C GLU A 129 -8.46 -17.20 -4.85
N ALA A 130 -7.15 -17.35 -5.10
CA ALA A 130 -6.15 -16.44 -4.58
C ALA A 130 -6.39 -14.98 -4.99
N LEU A 131 -6.75 -14.75 -6.27
CA LEU A 131 -7.03 -13.42 -6.80
C LEU A 131 -8.29 -12.78 -6.23
N LEU A 132 -9.32 -13.60 -5.95
CA LEU A 132 -10.66 -13.10 -5.59
C LEU A 132 -10.88 -13.02 -4.08
N ALA A 133 -10.20 -13.86 -3.29
CA ALA A 133 -10.51 -14.04 -1.88
C ALA A 133 -9.37 -13.66 -0.93
N LEU A 134 -8.10 -13.82 -1.34
CA LEU A 134 -7.00 -13.61 -0.41
C LEU A 134 -6.59 -12.13 -0.30
N PRO A 135 -6.39 -11.62 0.94
CA PRO A 135 -6.00 -10.22 1.16
C PRO A 135 -4.59 -9.89 0.66
N GLY A 136 -3.66 -10.85 0.68
CA GLY A 136 -2.28 -10.67 0.21
C GLY A 136 -2.20 -10.26 -1.26
N PRO A 137 -2.72 -11.05 -2.21
CA PRO A 137 -2.78 -10.68 -3.63
C PRO A 137 -3.49 -9.36 -3.89
N LEU A 138 -4.57 -9.05 -3.16
CA LEU A 138 -5.26 -7.76 -3.27
C LEU A 138 -4.35 -6.60 -2.88
N ALA A 139 -3.70 -6.67 -1.72
CA ALA A 139 -2.79 -5.61 -1.25
C ALA A 139 -1.60 -5.41 -2.21
N VAL A 140 -1.02 -6.50 -2.72
CA VAL A 140 0.08 -6.45 -3.68
C VAL A 140 -0.36 -5.87 -5.03
N ALA A 141 -1.58 -6.17 -5.50
CA ALA A 141 -2.14 -5.57 -6.71
C ALA A 141 -2.24 -4.04 -6.61
N TYR A 142 -2.80 -3.55 -5.50
CA TYR A 142 -2.88 -2.11 -5.24
C TYR A 142 -1.49 -1.47 -5.09
N HIS A 143 -0.58 -2.15 -4.40
CA HIS A 143 0.80 -1.68 -4.31
C HIS A 143 1.45 -1.54 -5.69
N ARG A 144 1.31 -2.53 -6.58
CA ARG A 144 1.90 -2.48 -7.93
C ARG A 144 1.34 -1.30 -8.73
N MET A 145 0.03 -1.03 -8.66
CA MET A 145 -0.58 0.17 -9.27
C MET A 145 -0.04 1.46 -8.64
N ALA A 146 0.05 1.53 -7.33
CA ALA A 146 0.59 2.68 -6.61
C ALA A 146 2.07 2.91 -6.94
N HIS A 147 2.86 1.85 -7.03
CA HIS A 147 4.28 1.89 -7.41
C HIS A 147 4.48 2.39 -8.85
N ALA A 148 3.65 1.95 -9.79
CA ALA A 148 3.66 2.44 -11.17
C ALA A 148 3.38 3.95 -11.23
N LEU A 149 2.37 4.44 -10.52
CA LEU A 149 2.10 5.89 -10.41
C LEU A 149 3.25 6.65 -9.74
N GLN A 150 3.87 6.07 -8.71
CA GLN A 150 5.06 6.63 -8.06
C GLN A 150 6.25 6.73 -9.04
N GLY A 151 6.45 5.71 -9.87
CA GLY A 151 7.47 5.70 -10.92
C GLY A 151 7.27 6.79 -11.97
N LEU A 152 6.04 7.19 -12.21
CA LEU A 152 5.66 8.32 -13.06
C LEU A 152 5.72 9.68 -12.34
N SER A 153 6.23 9.70 -11.11
CA SER A 153 6.38 10.90 -10.28
C SER A 153 5.05 11.60 -9.92
N VAL A 154 3.93 10.87 -9.94
CA VAL A 154 2.63 11.41 -9.53
C VAL A 154 2.68 11.68 -8.02
N PRO A 155 2.38 12.91 -7.57
CA PRO A 155 2.37 13.22 -6.15
C PRO A 155 1.10 12.69 -5.48
N LEU A 156 1.16 12.41 -4.18
CA LEU A 156 0.02 12.09 -3.29
C LEU A 156 -0.80 10.86 -3.70
N LEU A 157 -1.24 10.77 -4.95
CA LEU A 157 -2.15 9.72 -5.44
C LEU A 157 -1.62 8.29 -5.19
N PRO A 158 -0.32 7.96 -5.39
CA PRO A 158 0.23 6.65 -5.03
C PRO A 158 -0.01 6.30 -3.56
N ARG A 159 0.17 7.27 -2.66
CA ARG A 159 -0.07 7.06 -1.23
C ARG A 159 -1.54 6.82 -0.93
N LEU A 160 -2.45 7.55 -1.54
CA LEU A 160 -3.89 7.36 -1.36
C LEU A 160 -4.36 5.96 -1.84
N VAL A 161 -3.78 5.45 -2.94
CA VAL A 161 -4.03 4.08 -3.41
C VAL A 161 -3.52 3.05 -2.40
N SER A 162 -2.32 3.23 -1.84
CA SER A 162 -1.78 2.34 -0.80
C SER A 162 -2.63 2.37 0.47
N GLU A 163 -3.10 3.54 0.92
CA GLU A 163 -3.96 3.63 2.10
C GLU A 163 -5.35 3.00 1.88
N ALA A 164 -5.85 3.01 0.64
CA ALA A 164 -7.07 2.27 0.30
C ALA A 164 -6.86 0.75 0.49
N ALA A 165 -5.73 0.20 0.03
CA ALA A 165 -5.37 -1.20 0.25
C ALA A 165 -5.20 -1.54 1.74
N HIS A 166 -4.47 -0.68 2.47
CA HIS A 166 -4.27 -0.82 3.92
C HIS A 166 -5.59 -0.88 4.68
N SER A 167 -6.53 0.01 4.36
CA SER A 167 -7.86 0.03 4.97
C SER A 167 -8.69 -1.23 4.69
N LEU A 168 -8.51 -1.87 3.53
CA LEU A 168 -9.23 -3.07 3.12
C LEU A 168 -8.63 -4.37 3.69
N THR A 169 -7.30 -4.40 3.84
CA THR A 169 -6.57 -5.66 4.07
C THR A 169 -5.81 -5.71 5.41
N GLY A 170 -5.59 -4.56 6.05
CA GLY A 170 -4.69 -4.44 7.18
C GLY A 170 -3.20 -4.61 6.83
N ILE A 171 -2.85 -4.52 5.54
CA ILE A 171 -1.48 -4.64 5.00
C ILE A 171 -1.01 -3.27 4.53
N ASP A 172 0.01 -2.70 5.18
CA ASP A 172 0.59 -1.40 4.84
C ASP A 172 1.85 -1.57 3.98
N ILE A 173 1.75 -1.26 2.69
CA ILE A 173 2.90 -1.26 1.78
C ILE A 173 3.08 0.14 1.21
N HIS A 174 4.21 0.76 1.53
CA HIS A 174 4.52 2.08 0.96
C HIS A 174 4.73 2.00 -0.57
N PRO A 175 4.19 2.91 -1.39
CA PRO A 175 4.29 2.86 -2.84
C PRO A 175 5.73 2.91 -3.37
N GLY A 176 6.67 3.45 -2.59
CA GLY A 176 8.09 3.48 -2.93
C GLY A 176 8.83 2.15 -2.75
N ALA A 177 8.25 1.17 -2.05
CA ALA A 177 8.85 -0.16 -1.90
C ALA A 177 8.99 -0.85 -3.26
N ARG A 178 10.09 -1.58 -3.45
CA ARG A 178 10.32 -2.37 -4.66
C ARG A 178 10.11 -3.83 -4.36
N ILE A 179 9.17 -4.46 -5.06
CA ILE A 179 8.77 -5.86 -4.83
C ILE A 179 8.90 -6.63 -6.14
N GLY A 180 9.67 -7.72 -6.10
CA GLY A 180 9.87 -8.64 -7.21
C GLY A 180 8.62 -9.42 -7.59
N ARG A 181 8.80 -10.49 -8.38
CA ARG A 181 7.72 -11.36 -8.85
C ARG A 181 7.47 -12.50 -7.89
N GLU A 182 6.28 -13.10 -8.00
CA GLU A 182 5.89 -14.24 -7.15
C GLU A 182 5.96 -13.95 -5.65
N PHE A 183 5.63 -12.70 -5.28
CA PHE A 183 5.59 -12.28 -3.90
C PHE A 183 4.30 -12.74 -3.24
N PHE A 184 4.43 -13.45 -2.12
CA PHE A 184 3.30 -14.00 -1.40
C PHE A 184 3.21 -13.44 0.03
N ILE A 185 2.07 -12.91 0.38
CA ILE A 185 1.71 -12.52 1.74
C ILE A 185 0.62 -13.47 2.22
N ASP A 186 0.93 -14.27 3.25
CA ASP A 186 -0.04 -15.16 3.88
C ASP A 186 -0.71 -14.48 5.07
N HIS A 187 -2.05 -14.54 5.14
CA HIS A 187 -2.94 -13.82 6.06
C HIS A 187 -2.77 -12.30 5.99
N GLY A 188 -1.62 -11.78 6.28
CA GLY A 188 -1.16 -10.43 6.00
C GLY A 188 -1.50 -9.36 7.02
N THR A 189 -2.51 -9.52 7.86
CA THR A 189 -2.89 -8.49 8.84
C THR A 189 -1.69 -8.01 9.65
N GLY A 190 -1.47 -6.69 9.66
CA GLY A 190 -0.36 -6.07 10.40
C GLY A 190 0.99 -6.14 9.71
N VAL A 191 1.08 -6.59 8.46
CA VAL A 191 2.31 -6.46 7.66
C VAL A 191 2.58 -4.99 7.37
N VAL A 192 3.83 -4.55 7.57
CA VAL A 192 4.30 -3.20 7.24
C VAL A 192 5.55 -3.27 6.39
N ILE A 193 5.52 -2.69 5.20
CA ILE A 193 6.66 -2.62 4.27
C ILE A 193 6.97 -1.16 3.96
N GLY A 194 8.12 -0.68 4.46
CA GLY A 194 8.50 0.72 4.40
C GLY A 194 9.04 1.16 3.03
N GLU A 195 9.07 2.47 2.82
CA GLU A 195 9.34 3.20 1.56
C GLU A 195 10.54 2.69 0.75
N THR A 196 11.67 2.45 1.39
CA THR A 196 12.91 2.10 0.69
C THR A 196 13.25 0.61 0.79
N ALA A 197 12.28 -0.22 1.19
CA ALA A 197 12.41 -1.67 1.18
C ALA A 197 12.64 -2.19 -0.24
N ARG A 198 13.50 -3.21 -0.35
CA ARG A 198 13.70 -3.95 -1.60
C ARG A 198 13.46 -5.42 -1.34
N ILE A 199 12.55 -6.01 -2.07
CA ILE A 199 12.15 -7.41 -1.93
C ILE A 199 12.38 -8.08 -3.28
N GLY A 200 13.13 -9.18 -3.28
CA GLY A 200 13.40 -9.99 -4.46
C GLY A 200 12.22 -10.84 -4.90
N ASP A 201 12.50 -11.80 -5.75
CA ASP A 201 11.52 -12.73 -6.30
C ASP A 201 11.24 -13.89 -5.33
N ARG A 202 10.03 -14.46 -5.37
CA ARG A 202 9.61 -15.65 -4.62
C ARG A 202 9.79 -15.50 -3.10
N VAL A 203 9.59 -14.30 -2.61
CA VAL A 203 9.63 -14.03 -1.16
C VAL A 203 8.25 -14.28 -0.57
N THR A 204 8.23 -14.93 0.58
CA THR A 204 7.00 -15.17 1.37
C THR A 204 7.09 -14.44 2.70
N VAL A 205 6.02 -13.73 3.07
CA VAL A 205 5.89 -13.08 4.39
C VAL A 205 4.54 -13.42 5.01
N TYR A 206 4.56 -13.60 6.32
CA TYR A 206 3.36 -13.91 7.10
C TYR A 206 2.86 -12.65 7.84
N GLN A 207 1.67 -12.76 8.45
CA GLN A 207 1.05 -11.67 9.19
C GLN A 207 1.98 -11.04 10.24
N GLY A 208 1.82 -9.75 10.48
CA GLY A 208 2.55 -9.00 11.48
C GLY A 208 4.03 -8.75 11.16
N VAL A 209 4.53 -9.16 9.99
CA VAL A 209 5.92 -8.89 9.60
C VAL A 209 6.13 -7.40 9.37
N THR A 210 7.20 -6.85 9.94
CA THR A 210 7.62 -5.45 9.75
C THR A 210 8.97 -5.37 9.05
N LEU A 211 9.00 -4.75 7.86
CA LEU A 211 10.21 -4.32 7.16
C LEU A 211 10.37 -2.82 7.35
N GLY A 212 10.90 -2.40 8.49
CA GLY A 212 10.86 -1.03 8.99
C GLY A 212 12.23 -0.33 9.01
N ALA A 213 12.21 0.98 9.33
CA ALA A 213 13.39 1.74 9.66
C ALA A 213 13.80 1.48 11.12
N ARG A 214 15.11 1.48 11.41
CA ARG A 214 15.63 1.38 12.77
C ARG A 214 15.79 2.75 13.43
N SER A 215 16.16 3.75 12.64
CA SER A 215 16.43 5.11 13.08
C SER A 215 16.17 6.07 11.92
N PHE A 216 16.12 7.35 12.24
CA PHE A 216 15.94 8.43 11.27
C PHE A 216 17.11 9.39 11.37
N THR A 217 17.63 9.84 10.22
CA THR A 217 18.65 10.88 10.13
C THR A 217 17.99 12.25 10.31
N LEU A 218 18.63 13.11 11.10
CA LEU A 218 18.24 14.51 11.23
C LEU A 218 19.27 15.39 10.50
N ASP A 219 18.80 16.47 9.87
CA ASP A 219 19.65 17.51 9.30
C ASP A 219 20.20 18.46 10.39
N ALA A 220 20.93 19.50 9.98
CA ALA A 220 21.52 20.47 10.90
C ALA A 220 20.47 21.29 11.67
N GLU A 221 19.25 21.38 11.13
CA GLU A 221 18.11 22.09 11.70
C GLU A 221 17.23 21.18 12.58
N GLY A 222 17.61 19.89 12.76
CA GLY A 222 16.87 18.89 13.54
C GLY A 222 15.65 18.32 12.83
N GLN A 223 15.53 18.49 11.50
CA GLN A 223 14.44 17.97 10.70
C GLN A 223 14.78 16.57 10.17
N LEU A 224 13.74 15.75 9.94
CA LEU A 224 13.92 14.42 9.36
C LEU A 224 14.36 14.50 7.90
N VAL A 225 15.50 13.92 7.58
CA VAL A 225 15.97 13.78 6.20
C VAL A 225 15.05 12.79 5.47
N LYS A 226 14.44 13.24 4.36
CA LYS A 226 13.51 12.44 3.56
C LYS A 226 14.22 11.65 2.47
N GLY A 227 13.65 10.51 2.08
CA GLY A 227 14.08 9.75 0.89
C GLY A 227 15.32 8.87 1.08
N GLU A 228 16.05 8.94 2.20
CA GLU A 228 17.22 8.10 2.43
C GLU A 228 16.87 6.61 2.57
N PRO A 229 17.74 5.72 2.04
CA PRO A 229 17.59 4.28 2.20
C PRO A 229 17.69 3.86 3.68
N ARG A 230 16.59 3.45 4.28
CA ARG A 230 16.49 3.11 5.71
C ARG A 230 15.75 1.80 6.02
N HIS A 231 15.21 1.12 4.99
CA HIS A 231 14.44 -0.12 5.14
C HIS A 231 15.22 -1.33 4.62
N PRO A 232 14.86 -2.56 5.00
CA PRO A 232 15.57 -3.78 4.65
C PRO A 232 15.67 -4.06 3.15
N ILE A 233 16.68 -4.86 2.80
CA ILE A 233 16.80 -5.56 1.52
C ILE A 233 16.56 -7.04 1.81
N VAL A 234 15.57 -7.63 1.15
CA VAL A 234 15.25 -9.05 1.22
C VAL A 234 15.56 -9.64 -0.16
N GLU A 235 16.52 -10.55 -0.22
CA GLU A 235 16.87 -11.21 -1.48
C GLU A 235 15.85 -12.29 -1.86
N ASP A 236 16.05 -12.95 -3.02
CA ASP A 236 15.12 -13.95 -3.54
C ASP A 236 14.97 -15.17 -2.61
N ASP A 237 13.84 -15.87 -2.74
CA ASP A 237 13.57 -17.15 -2.09
C ASP A 237 13.58 -17.09 -0.54
N VAL A 238 13.37 -15.90 0.04
CA VAL A 238 13.35 -15.70 1.51
C VAL A 238 11.96 -15.94 2.07
N VAL A 239 11.88 -16.59 3.24
CA VAL A 239 10.64 -16.76 4.00
C VAL A 239 10.76 -16.04 5.34
N ILE A 240 9.79 -15.18 5.66
CA ILE A 240 9.74 -14.41 6.91
C ILE A 240 8.44 -14.75 7.63
N TYR A 241 8.57 -15.46 8.76
CA TYR A 241 7.42 -15.92 9.53
C TYR A 241 6.83 -14.83 10.43
N ALA A 242 5.63 -15.13 10.92
CA ALA A 242 4.73 -14.21 11.60
C ALA A 242 5.41 -13.34 12.69
N ASN A 243 5.04 -12.07 12.72
CA ASN A 243 5.47 -11.08 13.72
C ASN A 243 7.00 -10.83 13.77
N ALA A 244 7.77 -11.28 12.78
CA ALA A 244 9.18 -10.91 12.71
C ALA A 244 9.34 -9.43 12.36
N SER A 245 10.21 -8.73 13.09
CA SER A 245 10.56 -7.32 12.85
C SER A 245 11.99 -7.21 12.33
N ILE A 246 12.15 -6.77 11.09
CA ILE A 246 13.44 -6.55 10.44
C ILE A 246 13.61 -5.06 10.23
N LEU A 247 14.59 -4.47 10.94
CA LEU A 247 14.69 -3.02 11.03
C LEU A 247 16.05 -2.50 10.58
N GLY A 248 16.00 -1.43 9.81
CA GLY A 248 17.18 -0.73 9.28
C GLY A 248 17.59 -1.21 7.88
N ARG A 249 18.64 -0.61 7.33
CA ARG A 249 19.17 -0.95 6.00
C ARG A 249 20.03 -2.24 6.08
N VAL A 250 19.40 -3.34 6.43
CA VAL A 250 20.00 -4.67 6.55
C VAL A 250 19.63 -5.54 5.37
N THR A 251 20.46 -6.52 5.03
CA THR A 251 20.21 -7.47 3.95
C THR A 251 19.91 -8.85 4.52
N ILE A 252 18.79 -9.43 4.10
CA ILE A 252 18.45 -10.83 4.34
C ILE A 252 18.84 -11.60 3.08
N GLY A 253 19.91 -12.41 3.20
CA GLY A 253 20.46 -13.13 2.05
C GLY A 253 19.52 -14.20 1.49
N ARG A 254 19.68 -14.49 0.21
CA ARG A 254 18.85 -15.41 -0.58
C ARG A 254 18.59 -16.73 0.15
N GLY A 255 17.36 -17.24 0.04
CA GLY A 255 16.96 -18.55 0.58
C GLY A 255 16.99 -18.63 2.10
N SER A 256 17.06 -17.49 2.79
CA SER A 256 17.03 -17.46 4.26
C SER A 256 15.62 -17.66 4.82
N ILE A 257 15.55 -18.21 6.02
CA ILE A 257 14.31 -18.37 6.77
C ILE A 257 14.44 -17.58 8.08
N ILE A 258 13.56 -16.61 8.27
CA ILE A 258 13.46 -15.83 9.51
C ILE A 258 12.22 -16.32 10.26
N GLY A 259 12.43 -16.91 11.42
CA GLY A 259 11.38 -17.47 12.28
C GLY A 259 10.47 -16.40 12.87
N GLY A 260 9.32 -16.84 13.36
CA GLY A 260 8.33 -15.95 13.97
C GLY A 260 8.88 -15.21 15.21
N ASN A 261 8.37 -14.00 15.42
CA ASN A 261 8.72 -13.11 16.54
C ASN A 261 10.22 -12.73 16.63
N VAL A 262 11.01 -12.97 15.58
CA VAL A 262 12.43 -12.58 15.54
C VAL A 262 12.55 -11.06 15.39
N TRP A 263 13.35 -10.44 16.26
CA TRP A 263 13.76 -9.04 16.14
C TRP A 263 15.16 -8.94 15.55
N LEU A 264 15.27 -8.48 14.29
CA LEU A 264 16.51 -8.51 13.53
C LEU A 264 16.92 -7.12 13.08
N THR A 265 18.14 -6.70 13.47
CA THR A 265 18.70 -5.38 13.16
C THR A 265 20.10 -5.47 12.52
N ARG A 266 20.47 -6.64 11.99
CA ARG A 266 21.74 -6.90 11.31
C ARG A 266 21.52 -7.75 10.06
N SER A 267 22.39 -7.64 9.09
CA SER A 267 22.36 -8.48 7.90
C SER A 267 22.65 -9.95 8.24
N VAL A 268 22.08 -10.84 7.44
CA VAL A 268 22.33 -12.29 7.52
C VAL A 268 22.72 -12.81 6.13
N PRO A 269 23.69 -13.74 6.02
CA PRO A 269 24.10 -14.32 4.75
C PRO A 269 23.03 -15.22 4.15
N ALA A 270 23.19 -15.57 2.86
CA ALA A 270 22.30 -16.48 2.16
C ALA A 270 22.18 -17.84 2.88
N GLY A 271 20.99 -18.44 2.84
CA GLY A 271 20.69 -19.72 3.44
C GLY A 271 20.61 -19.72 4.97
N THR A 272 20.61 -18.56 5.60
CA THR A 272 20.50 -18.44 7.07
C THR A 272 19.13 -18.93 7.54
N ARG A 273 19.14 -19.74 8.60
CA ARG A 273 17.93 -20.12 9.34
C ARG A 273 18.03 -19.52 10.76
N LEU A 274 17.22 -18.50 11.02
CA LEU A 274 17.21 -17.76 12.28
C LEU A 274 15.87 -17.95 12.99
N TYR A 275 15.93 -18.42 14.22
CA TYR A 275 14.74 -18.66 15.04
C TYR A 275 14.87 -17.93 16.37
N GLN A 276 13.74 -17.63 17.00
CA GLN A 276 13.71 -17.14 18.37
C GLN A 276 14.20 -18.25 19.33
N ALA A 277 14.88 -17.86 20.41
CA ALA A 277 15.25 -18.81 21.46
C ALA A 277 14.01 -19.47 22.08
N ALA A 278 14.13 -20.74 22.49
CA ALA A 278 13.03 -21.41 23.17
C ALA A 278 12.62 -20.65 24.43
N ALA A 279 11.33 -20.66 24.72
CA ALA A 279 10.80 -20.05 25.94
C ALA A 279 11.44 -20.69 27.19
N GLN A 280 11.82 -19.85 28.16
CA GLN A 280 12.27 -20.32 29.45
C GLN A 280 11.10 -20.38 30.41
N GLU A 281 10.86 -21.55 30.98
CA GLU A 281 9.87 -21.73 32.04
C GLU A 281 10.51 -21.33 33.39
N ARG A 282 9.86 -20.40 34.09
CA ARG A 282 10.23 -20.05 35.47
C ARG A 282 9.01 -20.25 36.33
N GLY A 283 9.18 -21.08 37.39
CA GLY A 283 8.16 -21.19 38.43
C GLY A 283 7.99 -19.86 39.16
N PHE A 284 6.76 -19.49 39.45
CA PHE A 284 6.45 -18.34 40.30
C PHE A 284 6.49 -18.84 41.77
N GLU A 285 7.45 -18.36 42.56
CA GLU A 285 7.45 -18.52 43.99
C GLU A 285 6.92 -17.24 44.66
N GLY A 286 6.06 -17.40 45.67
CA GLY A 286 5.68 -16.30 46.56
C GLY A 286 4.60 -15.35 46.11
N GLY A 287 3.72 -15.73 45.16
CA GLY A 287 2.50 -14.95 44.84
C GLY A 287 2.76 -13.62 44.16
N ALA A 288 3.89 -13.44 43.50
CA ALA A 288 4.14 -12.29 42.64
C ALA A 288 3.18 -12.39 41.40
N GLY A 289 2.11 -11.59 41.39
CA GLY A 289 1.26 -11.42 40.24
C GLY A 289 2.01 -10.83 39.07
N ILE A 290 1.49 -11.06 37.85
CA ILE A 290 1.92 -10.44 36.60
C ILE A 290 1.63 -8.94 36.66
#